data_6f1916ba54f500e64a157bf33876887f
#
_entry.id   6f1916ba54f500e64a157bf33876887f
#
_cell.length_a   1.000
_cell.length_b   1.000
_cell.length_c   1.000
_cell.angle_alpha   90.00
_cell.angle_beta   90.00
_cell.angle_gamma   90.00
#
_symmetry.space_group_name_H-M   'P 1'
#
loop_
_entity.id
_entity.type
_entity.pdbx_description
1 polymer ?
#
loop_
_entity_poly.entity_id
_entity_poly.type
_entity_poly.pdbx_seq_one_letter_code
_entity_poly.pdbx_strand_id
1 'polypeptide(L)'
;MMVAGSQDAIFMVESEAKELSEDQMLGAILFAQAEMKSSLELIEELVSQATISPIEYEVKEEDLELKGKIESLISEELTEAYQIPEKASRQEKIAELREKVKTSFDDPEDEKIDDALSQFKSLESEIVRSRLLSGETRIDGRNLDTVRPISIEVGMLPQAHGSALFTRGETQSISVATMDSLKLSQLIDSLHGDLKDPFMLHYNFPPFSVGEAGMVGSPKRREIGHGKLARRALEAVLPNPSDFEYAIRVVSEITESNGSSSMATVCASSLAMMDAGIPLKKPVAGVAMGLVKTEDQHCVITDILGDEDHLGDMDFKVAGTDEGVTALQMDIKIAGINEQILEDALNKAHTARNHILEEMNKVLSESRSELSPLAPQAIELKIPKNKIGEVIGKGGANIKKLTEETNTNIDISDNGLVKVYGRSKEERENALQKIEFITSDPEVGLVTLGTVEKIVDFGAFVSFDNGREGLVHISEISEERVKNIADYLVEGEEVEIKVIGIDDRGKVKLSMKDVSSE
;
A
#
# COMPACT_ATOMS: atom_id res chain seq x y z
N MET A 1 -18.73 2.82 -3.89
CA MET A 1 -18.78 2.36 -5.30
C MET A 1 -18.99 3.54 -6.21
N MET A 2 -18.26 3.62 -7.33
CA MET A 2 -18.43 4.59 -8.42
C MET A 2 -18.80 3.81 -9.68
N VAL A 3 -19.82 4.25 -10.38
CA VAL A 3 -20.31 3.60 -11.61
C VAL A 3 -20.45 4.66 -12.70
N ALA A 4 -19.99 4.36 -13.90
CA ALA A 4 -20.20 5.18 -15.09
C ALA A 4 -20.88 4.36 -16.18
N GLY A 5 -21.79 4.97 -16.91
CA GLY A 5 -22.57 4.28 -17.94
C GLY A 5 -23.40 5.20 -18.82
N SER A 6 -24.18 4.59 -19.70
CA SER A 6 -25.23 5.21 -20.50
C SER A 6 -26.63 4.76 -20.01
N GLN A 7 -27.68 5.11 -20.76
CA GLN A 7 -29.05 4.64 -20.46
C GLN A 7 -29.17 3.12 -20.42
N ASP A 8 -28.44 2.42 -21.29
CA ASP A 8 -28.60 0.99 -21.53
C ASP A 8 -27.42 0.15 -21.05
N ALA A 9 -26.30 0.78 -20.69
CA ALA A 9 -25.06 0.06 -20.48
C ALA A 9 -24.17 0.66 -19.37
N ILE A 10 -23.44 -0.21 -18.69
CA ILE A 10 -22.40 0.14 -17.73
C ILE A 10 -21.05 0.08 -18.44
N PHE A 11 -20.18 1.09 -18.24
CA PHE A 11 -18.86 1.16 -18.86
C PHE A 11 -17.73 0.99 -17.85
N MET A 12 -17.91 1.47 -16.62
CA MET A 12 -16.88 1.43 -15.61
C MET A 12 -17.50 1.27 -14.22
N VAL A 13 -16.87 0.43 -13.43
CA VAL A 13 -17.17 0.29 -12.01
C VAL A 13 -15.86 0.31 -11.23
N GLU A 14 -15.80 1.12 -10.19
CA GLU A 14 -14.77 1.06 -9.16
C GLU A 14 -15.40 0.96 -7.77
N SER A 15 -14.99 -0.01 -6.97
CA SER A 15 -15.52 -0.18 -5.63
C SER A 15 -14.47 -0.65 -4.63
N GLU A 16 -14.72 -0.30 -3.40
CA GLU A 16 -14.25 -0.97 -2.20
C GLU A 16 -15.46 -1.56 -1.48
N ALA A 17 -15.28 -2.69 -0.85
CA ALA A 17 -16.33 -3.40 -0.14
C ALA A 17 -15.76 -4.05 1.13
N LYS A 18 -16.63 -4.39 2.05
CA LYS A 18 -16.30 -5.11 3.29
C LYS A 18 -16.91 -6.50 3.23
N GLU A 19 -16.31 -7.33 2.37
CA GLU A 19 -16.70 -8.75 2.19
C GLU A 19 -18.17 -8.92 1.78
N LEU A 20 -18.64 -8.10 0.82
CA LEU A 20 -19.98 -8.24 0.26
C LEU A 20 -20.02 -9.43 -0.70
N SER A 21 -21.16 -10.15 -0.72
CA SER A 21 -21.37 -11.25 -1.68
C SER A 21 -21.42 -10.73 -3.12
N GLU A 22 -21.18 -11.61 -4.08
CA GLU A 22 -21.28 -11.33 -5.51
C GLU A 22 -22.68 -10.80 -5.88
N ASP A 23 -23.73 -11.37 -5.32
CA ASP A 23 -25.12 -10.92 -5.51
C ASP A 23 -25.35 -9.50 -4.98
N GLN A 24 -24.76 -9.15 -3.83
CA GLN A 24 -24.83 -7.81 -3.27
C GLN A 24 -24.08 -6.81 -4.15
N MET A 25 -22.92 -7.21 -4.69
CA MET A 25 -22.15 -6.38 -5.62
C MET A 25 -22.91 -6.16 -6.93
N LEU A 26 -23.49 -7.22 -7.51
CA LEU A 26 -24.35 -7.14 -8.69
C LEU A 26 -25.53 -6.20 -8.44
N GLY A 27 -26.25 -6.40 -7.35
CA GLY A 27 -27.40 -5.56 -6.97
C GLY A 27 -27.02 -4.08 -6.80
N ALA A 28 -25.86 -3.79 -6.23
CA ALA A 28 -25.36 -2.42 -6.07
C ALA A 28 -25.03 -1.76 -7.43
N ILE A 29 -24.47 -2.50 -8.37
CA ILE A 29 -24.17 -2.03 -9.73
C ILE A 29 -25.45 -1.72 -10.49
N LEU A 30 -26.43 -2.65 -10.45
CA LEU A 30 -27.73 -2.47 -11.11
C LEU A 30 -28.53 -1.31 -10.49
N PHE A 31 -28.48 -1.17 -9.18
CA PHE A 31 -29.07 -0.02 -8.50
C PHE A 31 -28.46 1.31 -8.99
N ALA A 32 -27.13 1.38 -9.07
CA ALA A 32 -26.46 2.59 -9.56
C ALA A 32 -26.82 2.91 -11.02
N GLN A 33 -26.95 1.88 -11.88
CA GLN A 33 -27.41 2.06 -13.26
C GLN A 33 -28.85 2.61 -13.32
N ALA A 34 -29.74 2.09 -12.49
CA ALA A 34 -31.12 2.57 -12.43
C ALA A 34 -31.20 4.05 -12.00
N GLU A 35 -30.43 4.44 -10.97
CA GLU A 35 -30.39 5.82 -10.47
C GLU A 35 -29.74 6.80 -11.45
N MET A 36 -28.78 6.35 -12.27
CA MET A 36 -28.15 7.18 -13.31
C MET A 36 -29.15 7.68 -14.37
N LYS A 37 -30.23 6.92 -14.66
CA LYS A 37 -31.20 7.26 -15.72
C LYS A 37 -31.77 8.67 -15.54
N SER A 38 -32.11 9.06 -14.31
CA SER A 38 -32.65 10.38 -14.05
C SER A 38 -31.67 11.51 -14.40
N SER A 39 -30.37 11.31 -14.15
CA SER A 39 -29.33 12.27 -14.51
C SER A 39 -29.12 12.35 -16.03
N LEU A 40 -29.22 11.21 -16.73
CA LEU A 40 -29.11 11.15 -18.18
C LEU A 40 -30.30 11.82 -18.86
N GLU A 41 -31.52 11.63 -18.37
CA GLU A 41 -32.73 12.31 -18.84
C GLU A 41 -32.60 13.84 -18.71
N LEU A 42 -32.06 14.33 -17.58
CA LEU A 42 -31.80 15.78 -17.41
C LEU A 42 -30.74 16.31 -18.37
N ILE A 43 -29.72 15.53 -18.70
CA ILE A 43 -28.71 15.88 -19.71
C ILE A 43 -29.35 15.97 -21.07
N GLU A 44 -30.19 15.01 -21.46
CA GLU A 44 -30.91 15.03 -22.73
C GLU A 44 -31.88 16.23 -22.85
N GLU A 45 -32.60 16.53 -21.77
CA GLU A 45 -33.44 17.73 -21.70
C GLU A 45 -32.61 19.00 -21.92
N LEU A 46 -31.47 19.14 -21.25
CA LEU A 46 -30.55 20.25 -21.40
C LEU A 46 -30.02 20.36 -22.84
N VAL A 47 -29.61 19.25 -23.43
CA VAL A 47 -29.12 19.16 -24.81
C VAL A 47 -30.21 19.59 -25.79
N SER A 48 -31.49 19.19 -25.57
CA SER A 48 -32.62 19.56 -26.41
C SER A 48 -32.90 21.08 -26.40
N GLN A 49 -32.55 21.77 -25.30
CA GLN A 49 -32.70 23.21 -25.15
C GLN A 49 -31.46 23.97 -25.65
N ALA A 50 -30.34 23.31 -25.86
CA ALA A 50 -29.11 23.93 -26.32
C ALA A 50 -29.16 24.20 -27.82
N THR A 51 -28.82 25.44 -28.23
CA THR A 51 -28.72 25.85 -29.65
C THR A 51 -27.32 25.56 -30.20
N ILE A 52 -26.79 24.36 -29.95
CA ILE A 52 -25.44 23.96 -30.37
C ILE A 52 -25.59 23.01 -31.57
N SER A 53 -24.97 23.36 -32.71
CA SER A 53 -24.86 22.44 -33.83
C SER A 53 -23.86 21.34 -33.48
N PRO A 54 -24.17 20.08 -33.73
CA PRO A 54 -23.21 18.99 -33.58
C PRO A 54 -21.96 19.26 -34.43
N ILE A 55 -20.80 18.86 -33.90
CA ILE A 55 -19.57 18.87 -34.69
C ILE A 55 -19.67 17.73 -35.72
N GLU A 56 -19.67 18.11 -36.99
CA GLU A 56 -19.59 17.16 -38.07
C GLU A 56 -18.15 16.66 -38.19
N TYR A 57 -17.98 15.35 -38.24
CA TYR A 57 -16.69 14.70 -38.52
C TYR A 57 -16.88 13.62 -39.57
N GLU A 58 -15.93 13.53 -40.49
CA GLU A 58 -15.89 12.48 -41.48
C GLU A 58 -15.42 11.18 -40.83
N VAL A 59 -16.22 10.12 -40.89
CA VAL A 59 -15.79 8.79 -40.52
C VAL A 59 -14.92 8.26 -41.66
N LYS A 60 -13.66 7.95 -41.39
CA LYS A 60 -12.76 7.36 -42.39
C LYS A 60 -13.32 6.00 -42.79
N GLU A 61 -13.66 5.85 -44.06
CA GLU A 61 -14.11 4.58 -44.62
C GLU A 61 -12.98 3.54 -44.55
N GLU A 62 -13.33 2.30 -44.29
CA GLU A 62 -12.37 1.18 -44.27
C GLU A 62 -11.85 0.92 -45.67
N ASP A 63 -10.53 0.91 -45.86
CA ASP A 63 -9.91 0.52 -47.15
C ASP A 63 -9.94 -1.01 -47.30
N LEU A 64 -11.02 -1.52 -47.92
CA LEU A 64 -11.24 -2.94 -48.13
C LEU A 64 -10.18 -3.60 -49.03
N GLU A 65 -9.55 -2.85 -49.95
CA GLU A 65 -8.48 -3.35 -50.80
C GLU A 65 -7.19 -3.57 -49.97
N LEU A 66 -6.85 -2.59 -49.12
CA LEU A 66 -5.73 -2.71 -48.19
C LEU A 66 -5.95 -3.86 -47.20
N LYS A 67 -7.16 -3.99 -46.64
CA LYS A 67 -7.54 -5.09 -45.75
C LYS A 67 -7.31 -6.45 -46.41
N GLY A 68 -7.87 -6.67 -47.58
CA GLY A 68 -7.69 -7.93 -48.33
C GLY A 68 -6.24 -8.23 -48.69
N LYS A 69 -5.42 -7.18 -48.97
CA LYS A 69 -3.98 -7.33 -49.19
C LYS A 69 -3.28 -7.82 -47.92
N ILE A 70 -3.54 -7.22 -46.77
CA ILE A 70 -2.93 -7.61 -45.50
C ILE A 70 -3.36 -9.01 -45.08
N GLU A 71 -4.65 -9.33 -45.15
CA GLU A 71 -5.18 -10.67 -44.89
C GLU A 71 -4.49 -11.74 -45.72
N SER A 72 -4.36 -11.53 -47.03
CA SER A 72 -3.72 -12.49 -47.93
C SER A 72 -2.20 -12.63 -47.66
N LEU A 73 -1.55 -11.60 -47.08
CA LEU A 73 -0.12 -11.58 -46.83
C LEU A 73 0.28 -12.34 -45.56
N ILE A 74 -0.55 -12.28 -44.49
CA ILE A 74 -0.11 -12.70 -43.14
C ILE A 74 -1.14 -13.58 -42.39
N SER A 75 -2.39 -13.77 -42.84
CA SER A 75 -3.45 -14.40 -42.02
C SER A 75 -3.10 -15.81 -41.56
N GLU A 76 -2.51 -16.64 -42.41
CA GLU A 76 -2.12 -18.01 -42.09
C GLU A 76 -0.98 -18.02 -41.05
N GLU A 77 0.09 -17.26 -41.32
CA GLU A 77 1.24 -17.17 -40.40
C GLU A 77 0.90 -16.50 -39.05
N LEU A 78 -0.04 -15.55 -39.05
CA LEU A 78 -0.52 -14.90 -37.83
C LEU A 78 -1.40 -15.87 -36.99
N THR A 79 -2.20 -16.70 -37.64
CA THR A 79 -2.96 -17.77 -36.98
C THR A 79 -2.03 -18.80 -36.33
N GLU A 80 -0.95 -19.19 -37.03
CA GLU A 80 0.09 -20.06 -36.47
C GLU A 80 0.83 -19.40 -35.29
N ALA A 81 1.15 -18.10 -35.38
CA ALA A 81 1.81 -17.37 -34.29
C ALA A 81 0.98 -17.40 -33.00
N TYR A 82 -0.34 -17.26 -33.09
CA TYR A 82 -1.23 -17.35 -31.95
C TYR A 82 -1.48 -18.79 -31.42
N GLN A 83 -0.88 -19.80 -32.03
CA GLN A 83 -0.80 -21.16 -31.49
C GLN A 83 0.45 -21.40 -30.64
N ILE A 84 1.40 -20.44 -30.60
CA ILE A 84 2.61 -20.52 -29.78
C ILE A 84 2.26 -20.16 -28.32
N PRO A 85 2.32 -21.09 -27.34
CA PRO A 85 1.92 -20.80 -25.97
C PRO A 85 2.89 -19.85 -25.25
N GLU A 86 4.19 -19.96 -25.53
CA GLU A 86 5.23 -19.17 -24.86
C GLU A 86 5.23 -17.74 -25.39
N LYS A 87 5.16 -16.76 -24.47
CA LYS A 87 4.94 -15.34 -24.77
C LYS A 87 6.06 -14.74 -25.62
N ALA A 88 7.32 -14.98 -25.25
CA ALA A 88 8.45 -14.33 -25.92
C ALA A 88 8.55 -14.78 -27.40
N SER A 89 8.47 -16.08 -27.67
CA SER A 89 8.50 -16.65 -29.02
C SER A 89 7.31 -16.19 -29.86
N ARG A 90 6.12 -16.09 -29.25
CA ARG A 90 4.93 -15.56 -29.91
C ARG A 90 5.12 -14.09 -30.30
N GLN A 91 5.59 -13.26 -29.39
CA GLN A 91 5.81 -11.83 -29.64
C GLN A 91 6.90 -11.59 -30.68
N GLU A 92 7.97 -12.39 -30.68
CA GLU A 92 9.00 -12.34 -31.72
C GLU A 92 8.39 -12.62 -33.10
N LYS A 93 7.58 -13.68 -33.21
CA LYS A 93 6.91 -14.03 -34.47
C LYS A 93 5.95 -12.95 -34.95
N ILE A 94 5.17 -12.37 -34.04
CA ILE A 94 4.26 -11.25 -34.34
C ILE A 94 5.04 -10.01 -34.78
N ALA A 95 6.18 -9.72 -34.16
CA ALA A 95 7.05 -8.61 -34.57
C ALA A 95 7.62 -8.81 -35.98
N GLU A 96 8.06 -10.04 -36.32
CA GLU A 96 8.49 -10.37 -37.70
C GLU A 96 7.37 -10.13 -38.72
N LEU A 97 6.13 -10.52 -38.39
CA LEU A 97 4.99 -10.32 -39.28
C LEU A 97 4.62 -8.84 -39.45
N ARG A 98 4.75 -8.04 -38.41
CA ARG A 98 4.59 -6.57 -38.48
C ARG A 98 5.62 -5.93 -39.37
N GLU A 99 6.88 -6.33 -39.27
CA GLU A 99 7.93 -5.88 -40.18
C GLU A 99 7.69 -6.35 -41.62
N LYS A 100 7.20 -7.56 -41.85
CA LYS A 100 6.77 -8.07 -43.16
C LYS A 100 5.71 -7.18 -43.80
N VAL A 101 4.73 -6.72 -43.01
CA VAL A 101 3.70 -5.76 -43.46
C VAL A 101 4.31 -4.44 -43.85
N LYS A 102 5.16 -3.84 -42.99
CA LYS A 102 5.85 -2.55 -43.32
C LYS A 102 6.70 -2.65 -44.59
N THR A 103 7.48 -3.71 -44.71
CA THR A 103 8.36 -3.92 -45.88
C THR A 103 7.61 -4.29 -47.14
N SER A 104 6.31 -4.56 -47.10
CA SER A 104 5.46 -4.75 -48.28
C SER A 104 5.15 -3.45 -49.04
N PHE A 105 5.50 -2.31 -48.48
CA PHE A 105 5.41 -0.99 -49.10
C PHE A 105 6.78 -0.58 -49.66
N ASP A 106 6.74 -0.01 -50.85
CA ASP A 106 8.00 0.40 -51.53
C ASP A 106 8.64 1.64 -50.85
N ASP A 107 7.82 2.50 -50.26
CA ASP A 107 8.26 3.69 -49.53
C ASP A 107 8.08 3.47 -48.03
N PRO A 108 9.16 3.54 -47.21
CA PRO A 108 9.06 3.42 -45.75
C PRO A 108 8.30 4.57 -45.08
N GLU A 109 8.05 5.68 -45.75
CA GLU A 109 7.29 6.83 -45.26
C GLU A 109 5.86 6.90 -45.87
N ASP A 110 5.39 5.81 -46.51
CA ASP A 110 4.01 5.75 -47.04
C ASP A 110 2.97 5.93 -45.94
N GLU A 111 2.12 6.94 -46.11
CA GLU A 111 1.04 7.25 -45.16
C GLU A 111 0.06 6.06 -44.89
N LYS A 112 0.01 5.10 -45.82
CA LYS A 112 -0.80 3.87 -45.67
C LYS A 112 -0.21 2.84 -44.72
N ILE A 113 1.04 2.99 -44.27
CA ILE A 113 1.65 2.04 -43.33
C ILE A 113 0.91 2.02 -42.00
N ASP A 114 0.52 3.18 -41.49
CA ASP A 114 -0.24 3.25 -40.23
C ASP A 114 -1.64 2.59 -40.39
N ASP A 115 -2.29 2.76 -41.53
CA ASP A 115 -3.55 2.10 -41.85
C ASP A 115 -3.36 0.58 -41.96
N ALA A 116 -2.27 0.11 -42.59
CA ALA A 116 -1.94 -1.30 -42.70
C ALA A 116 -1.66 -1.94 -41.33
N LEU A 117 -0.96 -1.23 -40.44
CA LEU A 117 -0.74 -1.69 -39.05
C LEU A 117 -2.04 -1.70 -38.24
N SER A 118 -2.96 -0.79 -38.52
CA SER A 118 -4.31 -0.83 -37.93
C SER A 118 -5.09 -2.05 -38.41
N GLN A 119 -5.03 -2.39 -39.70
CA GLN A 119 -5.63 -3.61 -40.26
C GLN A 119 -4.98 -4.88 -39.70
N PHE A 120 -3.64 -4.88 -39.51
CA PHE A 120 -2.93 -5.95 -38.83
C PHE A 120 -3.52 -6.20 -37.44
N LYS A 121 -3.68 -5.15 -36.64
CA LYS A 121 -4.27 -5.24 -35.29
C LYS A 121 -5.73 -5.74 -35.31
N SER A 122 -6.51 -5.31 -36.28
CA SER A 122 -7.88 -5.79 -36.46
C SER A 122 -7.91 -7.29 -36.74
N LEU A 123 -7.00 -7.79 -37.58
CA LEU A 123 -6.86 -9.21 -37.90
C LEU A 123 -6.38 -10.03 -36.69
N GLU A 124 -5.42 -9.50 -35.90
CA GLU A 124 -5.03 -10.11 -34.61
C GLU A 124 -6.27 -10.30 -33.70
N SER A 125 -7.06 -9.24 -33.56
CA SER A 125 -8.28 -9.27 -32.74
C SER A 125 -9.28 -10.31 -33.27
N GLU A 126 -9.52 -10.34 -34.56
CA GLU A 126 -10.45 -11.29 -35.19
C GLU A 126 -10.05 -12.76 -34.99
N ILE A 127 -8.76 -13.09 -35.17
CA ILE A 127 -8.23 -14.44 -34.97
C ILE A 127 -8.40 -14.89 -33.54
N VAL A 128 -7.96 -14.08 -32.56
CA VAL A 128 -7.99 -14.43 -31.13
C VAL A 128 -9.44 -14.53 -30.63
N ARG A 129 -10.29 -13.57 -31.02
CA ARG A 129 -11.69 -13.51 -30.60
C ARG A 129 -12.50 -14.69 -31.19
N SER A 130 -12.31 -15.01 -32.45
CA SER A 130 -12.97 -16.15 -33.10
C SER A 130 -12.61 -17.47 -32.42
N ARG A 131 -11.34 -17.66 -32.08
CA ARG A 131 -10.86 -18.85 -31.38
C ARG A 131 -11.51 -18.99 -29.99
N LEU A 132 -11.61 -17.90 -29.22
CA LEU A 132 -12.26 -17.92 -27.91
C LEU A 132 -13.75 -18.19 -27.97
N LEU A 133 -14.46 -17.61 -28.96
CA LEU A 133 -15.90 -17.83 -29.17
C LEU A 133 -16.25 -19.23 -29.70
N SER A 134 -15.34 -19.85 -30.48
CA SER A 134 -15.55 -21.22 -30.97
C SER A 134 -15.35 -22.30 -29.89
N GLY A 135 -14.86 -21.91 -28.70
CA GLY A 135 -14.58 -22.84 -27.60
C GLY A 135 -13.28 -23.63 -27.79
N GLU A 136 -12.38 -23.15 -28.67
CA GLU A 136 -11.05 -23.71 -28.80
C GLU A 136 -10.19 -23.35 -27.56
N THR A 137 -9.02 -24.00 -27.44
CA THR A 137 -8.09 -23.70 -26.39
C THR A 137 -7.55 -22.28 -26.53
N ARG A 138 -7.35 -21.61 -25.41
CA ARG A 138 -6.77 -20.26 -25.32
C ARG A 138 -5.33 -20.23 -25.87
N ILE A 139 -4.75 -19.05 -25.98
CA ILE A 139 -3.39 -18.84 -26.50
C ILE A 139 -2.35 -19.71 -25.79
N ASP A 140 -2.48 -19.88 -24.46
CA ASP A 140 -1.59 -20.70 -23.63
C ASP A 140 -2.07 -22.15 -23.43
N GLY A 141 -3.07 -22.58 -24.16
CA GLY A 141 -3.60 -23.96 -24.16
C GLY A 141 -4.62 -24.26 -23.06
N ARG A 142 -4.94 -23.29 -22.17
CA ARG A 142 -5.99 -23.44 -21.15
C ARG A 142 -7.39 -23.40 -21.76
N ASN A 143 -8.40 -23.85 -20.99
CA ASN A 143 -9.80 -23.55 -21.24
C ASN A 143 -10.20 -22.19 -20.65
N LEU A 144 -11.43 -21.76 -20.85
CA LEU A 144 -11.93 -20.44 -20.45
C LEU A 144 -12.00 -20.25 -18.94
N ASP A 145 -12.09 -21.32 -18.13
CA ASP A 145 -12.36 -21.28 -16.70
C ASP A 145 -11.12 -21.57 -15.82
N THR A 146 -10.00 -21.91 -16.45
CA THR A 146 -8.79 -22.34 -15.72
C THR A 146 -7.91 -21.15 -15.33
N VAL A 147 -7.52 -21.08 -14.06
CA VAL A 147 -6.47 -20.18 -13.55
C VAL A 147 -5.08 -20.74 -13.93
N ARG A 148 -4.13 -19.88 -14.23
CA ARG A 148 -2.73 -20.25 -14.49
C ARG A 148 -2.09 -20.95 -13.28
N PRO A 149 -1.08 -21.80 -13.48
CA PRO A 149 -0.33 -22.40 -12.37
C PRO A 149 0.19 -21.34 -11.40
N ILE A 150 0.08 -21.63 -10.11
CA ILE A 150 0.50 -20.72 -9.03
C ILE A 150 1.71 -21.31 -8.31
N SER A 151 2.72 -20.48 -8.04
CA SER A 151 3.86 -20.78 -7.19
C SER A 151 4.05 -19.66 -6.18
N ILE A 152 4.32 -20.03 -4.92
CA ILE A 152 4.39 -19.08 -3.80
C ILE A 152 5.57 -19.39 -2.92
N GLU A 153 6.34 -18.35 -2.56
CA GLU A 153 7.35 -18.40 -1.49
C GLU A 153 7.10 -17.27 -0.51
N VAL A 154 7.17 -17.57 0.80
CA VAL A 154 7.08 -16.56 1.87
C VAL A 154 8.38 -16.50 2.66
N GLY A 155 8.73 -15.33 3.21
CA GLY A 155 9.96 -15.16 3.98
C GLY A 155 11.24 -15.20 3.13
N MET A 156 11.14 -14.97 1.82
CA MET A 156 12.26 -15.07 0.89
C MET A 156 13.34 -14.00 1.11
N LEU A 157 13.00 -12.86 1.70
CA LEU A 157 13.93 -11.78 2.00
C LEU A 157 14.26 -11.76 3.49
N PRO A 158 15.45 -12.23 3.89
CA PRO A 158 15.77 -12.51 5.30
C PRO A 158 15.90 -11.27 6.18
N GLN A 159 15.96 -10.07 5.61
CA GLN A 159 16.04 -8.80 6.36
C GLN A 159 14.75 -7.97 6.28
N ALA A 160 13.72 -8.47 5.61
CA ALA A 160 12.40 -7.85 5.60
C ALA A 160 11.57 -8.28 6.82
N HIS A 161 10.59 -7.47 7.23
CA HIS A 161 9.68 -7.88 8.30
C HIS A 161 8.78 -9.03 7.83
N GLY A 162 8.28 -8.97 6.60
CA GLY A 162 7.63 -10.05 5.90
C GLY A 162 7.78 -9.87 4.39
N SER A 163 7.82 -10.97 3.66
CA SER A 163 7.98 -10.95 2.21
C SER A 163 7.31 -12.14 1.56
N ALA A 164 6.81 -11.94 0.35
CA ALA A 164 6.25 -13.01 -0.47
C ALA A 164 6.60 -12.82 -1.93
N LEU A 165 6.94 -13.91 -2.59
CA LEU A 165 6.99 -14.04 -4.03
C LEU A 165 5.74 -14.81 -4.45
N PHE A 166 4.93 -14.18 -5.29
CA PHE A 166 3.73 -14.78 -5.87
C PHE A 166 3.88 -14.81 -7.38
N THR A 167 3.83 -16.00 -7.95
CA THR A 167 3.91 -16.22 -9.40
C THR A 167 2.65 -16.92 -9.88
N ARG A 168 2.02 -16.36 -10.91
CA ARG A 168 0.87 -16.94 -11.59
C ARG A 168 1.14 -16.98 -13.10
N GLY A 169 1.53 -18.17 -13.60
CA GLY A 169 2.07 -18.31 -14.95
C GLY A 169 3.26 -17.38 -15.16
N GLU A 170 3.19 -16.52 -16.15
CA GLU A 170 4.20 -15.52 -16.50
C GLU A 170 3.91 -14.13 -15.87
N THR A 171 3.30 -14.11 -14.68
CA THR A 171 3.09 -12.87 -13.90
C THR A 171 3.61 -13.06 -12.50
N GLN A 172 4.58 -12.27 -12.11
CA GLN A 172 5.30 -12.40 -10.84
C GLN A 172 5.38 -11.08 -10.09
N SER A 173 5.10 -11.13 -8.79
CA SER A 173 5.20 -10.02 -7.85
C SER A 173 6.01 -10.40 -6.63
N ILE A 174 6.99 -9.58 -6.26
CA ILE A 174 7.67 -9.61 -4.97
C ILE A 174 7.04 -8.52 -4.12
N SER A 175 6.38 -8.91 -3.03
CA SER A 175 5.83 -7.94 -2.07
C SER A 175 6.56 -8.00 -0.75
N VAL A 176 6.82 -6.83 -0.18
CA VAL A 176 7.52 -6.67 1.11
C VAL A 176 6.67 -5.83 2.04
N ALA A 177 6.39 -6.36 3.23
CA ALA A 177 5.70 -5.65 4.29
C ALA A 177 6.70 -5.14 5.33
N THR A 178 6.53 -3.87 5.72
CA THR A 178 7.33 -3.21 6.75
C THR A 178 6.39 -2.52 7.73
N MET A 179 6.71 -2.58 9.01
CA MET A 179 5.95 -1.95 10.10
C MET A 179 6.85 -1.01 10.88
N ASP A 180 6.27 0.08 11.38
CA ASP A 180 6.92 0.99 12.33
C ASP A 180 5.84 1.73 13.15
N SER A 181 6.28 2.62 14.05
CA SER A 181 5.36 3.40 14.88
C SER A 181 4.38 4.25 14.05
N LEU A 182 3.20 4.54 14.61
CA LEU A 182 2.18 5.39 13.95
C LEU A 182 2.66 6.81 13.61
N LYS A 183 3.80 7.27 14.16
CA LYS A 183 4.43 8.54 13.77
C LYS A 183 4.86 8.56 12.31
N LEU A 184 5.18 7.39 11.75
CA LEU A 184 5.58 7.25 10.35
C LEU A 184 4.38 7.04 9.39
N SER A 185 3.15 7.20 9.89
CA SER A 185 1.96 7.26 9.03
C SER A 185 2.11 8.38 8.00
N GLN A 186 1.58 8.14 6.81
CA GLN A 186 1.55 9.16 5.76
C GLN A 186 0.67 10.33 6.18
N LEU A 187 1.22 11.55 6.15
CA LEU A 187 0.44 12.76 6.33
C LEU A 187 -0.14 13.17 4.97
N ILE A 188 -1.47 13.26 4.91
CA ILE A 188 -2.21 13.71 3.73
C ILE A 188 -2.80 15.06 4.05
N ASP A 189 -2.25 16.13 3.44
CA ASP A 189 -2.83 17.47 3.48
C ASP A 189 -4.00 17.54 2.51
N SER A 190 -5.20 17.76 3.01
CA SER A 190 -6.43 17.82 2.23
C SER A 190 -7.25 19.07 2.52
N LEU A 191 -8.21 19.39 1.65
CA LEU A 191 -9.16 20.49 1.86
C LEU A 191 -9.98 20.36 3.16
N HIS A 192 -10.08 19.17 3.72
CA HIS A 192 -10.81 18.88 4.96
C HIS A 192 -9.91 18.80 6.20
N GLY A 193 -8.62 19.12 6.04
CA GLY A 193 -7.60 19.05 7.08
C GLY A 193 -6.61 17.89 6.89
N ASP A 194 -5.66 17.81 7.80
CA ASP A 194 -4.62 16.79 7.79
C ASP A 194 -5.17 15.43 8.21
N LEU A 195 -4.94 14.42 7.39
CA LEU A 195 -5.24 13.03 7.69
C LEU A 195 -3.93 12.24 7.87
N LYS A 196 -3.88 11.39 8.88
CA LYS A 196 -2.81 10.41 9.06
C LYS A 196 -3.27 9.05 8.55
N ASP A 197 -2.60 8.57 7.52
CA ASP A 197 -2.90 7.28 6.91
C ASP A 197 -1.83 6.25 7.34
N PRO A 198 -2.20 5.26 8.18
CA PRO A 198 -1.26 4.26 8.68
C PRO A 198 -0.97 3.13 7.68
N PHE A 199 -1.73 3.03 6.58
CA PHE A 199 -1.53 1.97 5.58
C PHE A 199 -1.08 2.54 4.25
N MET A 200 0.10 2.16 3.80
CA MET A 200 0.69 2.57 2.53
C MET A 200 0.94 1.35 1.66
N LEU A 201 0.53 1.40 0.40
CA LEU A 201 0.87 0.39 -0.59
C LEU A 201 1.46 1.07 -1.83
N HIS A 202 2.67 0.66 -2.21
CA HIS A 202 3.39 1.13 -3.38
C HIS A 202 3.52 0.00 -4.39
N TYR A 203 3.14 0.29 -5.62
CA TYR A 203 3.18 -0.63 -6.74
C TYR A 203 4.17 -0.10 -7.78
N ASN A 204 5.16 -0.90 -8.11
CA ASN A 204 6.19 -0.58 -9.08
C ASN A 204 6.13 -1.56 -10.26
N PHE A 205 6.10 -0.98 -11.47
CA PHE A 205 6.01 -1.72 -12.71
C PHE A 205 7.13 -1.27 -13.66
N PRO A 206 8.35 -1.76 -13.46
CA PRO A 206 9.51 -1.38 -14.29
C PRO A 206 9.38 -1.95 -15.71
N PRO A 207 9.99 -1.29 -16.72
CA PRO A 207 9.90 -1.72 -18.12
C PRO A 207 10.33 -3.17 -18.36
N PHE A 208 11.32 -3.66 -17.62
CA PHE A 208 11.81 -5.03 -17.77
C PHE A 208 10.74 -6.08 -17.43
N SER A 209 9.71 -5.74 -16.64
CA SER A 209 8.63 -6.68 -16.29
C SER A 209 7.81 -7.16 -17.50
N VAL A 210 7.87 -6.43 -18.60
CA VAL A 210 7.25 -6.80 -19.89
C VAL A 210 8.30 -7.06 -20.98
N GLY A 211 9.58 -7.16 -20.61
CA GLY A 211 10.68 -7.41 -21.55
C GLY A 211 11.17 -6.16 -22.30
N GLU A 212 10.79 -4.97 -21.85
CA GLU A 212 11.18 -3.71 -22.49
C GLU A 212 12.42 -3.09 -21.83
N ALA A 213 13.25 -2.43 -22.64
CA ALA A 213 14.29 -1.54 -22.16
C ALA A 213 13.71 -0.13 -22.00
N GLY A 214 13.90 0.47 -20.83
CA GLY A 214 13.38 1.81 -20.56
C GLY A 214 13.90 2.41 -19.27
N MET A 215 13.65 3.71 -19.07
CA MET A 215 14.02 4.41 -17.84
C MET A 215 13.08 4.01 -16.70
N VAL A 216 13.67 3.63 -15.58
CA VAL A 216 12.95 3.48 -14.30
C VAL A 216 12.85 4.86 -13.65
N GLY A 217 11.64 5.36 -13.49
CA GLY A 217 11.37 6.69 -12.97
C GLY A 217 10.23 6.69 -11.94
N SER A 218 9.63 7.85 -11.73
CA SER A 218 8.45 7.97 -10.86
C SER A 218 7.26 7.17 -11.41
N PRO A 219 6.41 6.61 -10.54
CA PRO A 219 5.23 5.85 -10.97
C PRO A 219 4.31 6.66 -11.89
N LYS A 220 3.89 6.05 -12.99
CA LYS A 220 2.94 6.64 -13.94
C LYS A 220 1.51 6.50 -13.40
N ARG A 221 0.54 7.18 -14.02
CA ARG A 221 -0.88 7.14 -13.61
C ARG A 221 -1.45 5.73 -13.51
N ARG A 222 -1.08 4.83 -14.42
CA ARG A 222 -1.52 3.43 -14.43
C ARG A 222 -0.98 2.68 -13.20
N GLU A 223 0.28 2.89 -12.84
CA GLU A 223 0.91 2.27 -11.66
C GLU A 223 0.24 2.77 -10.37
N ILE A 224 -0.04 4.08 -10.28
CA ILE A 224 -0.77 4.66 -9.14
C ILE A 224 -2.17 4.06 -9.03
N GLY A 225 -2.89 3.89 -10.15
CA GLY A 225 -4.22 3.28 -10.18
C GLY A 225 -4.20 1.81 -9.72
N HIS A 226 -3.24 1.01 -10.22
CA HIS A 226 -3.06 -0.39 -9.81
C HIS A 226 -2.72 -0.51 -8.32
N GLY A 227 -1.83 0.35 -7.81
CA GLY A 227 -1.50 0.40 -6.39
C GLY A 227 -2.71 0.75 -5.51
N LYS A 228 -3.53 1.72 -5.93
CA LYS A 228 -4.78 2.08 -5.23
C LYS A 228 -5.80 0.95 -5.23
N LEU A 229 -5.94 0.21 -6.32
CA LEU A 229 -6.83 -0.96 -6.38
C LEU A 229 -6.36 -2.05 -5.41
N ALA A 230 -5.07 -2.40 -5.44
CA ALA A 230 -4.51 -3.38 -4.52
C ALA A 230 -4.64 -2.94 -3.05
N ARG A 231 -4.41 -1.65 -2.75
CA ARG A 231 -4.61 -1.08 -1.42
C ARG A 231 -6.05 -1.26 -0.94
N ARG A 232 -7.05 -0.85 -1.74
CA ARG A 232 -8.47 -0.99 -1.41
C ARG A 232 -8.87 -2.45 -1.15
N ALA A 233 -8.32 -3.37 -1.95
CA ALA A 233 -8.58 -4.80 -1.78
C ALA A 233 -8.16 -5.33 -0.41
N LEU A 234 -7.07 -4.81 0.15
CA LEU A 234 -6.49 -5.27 1.41
C LEU A 234 -7.01 -4.51 2.64
N GLU A 235 -7.48 -3.28 2.47
CA GLU A 235 -7.90 -2.40 3.56
C GLU A 235 -9.05 -2.98 4.39
N ALA A 236 -9.95 -3.74 3.75
CA ALA A 236 -11.09 -4.38 4.42
C ALA A 236 -10.70 -5.44 5.47
N VAL A 237 -9.52 -6.03 5.34
CA VAL A 237 -9.03 -7.11 6.21
C VAL A 237 -7.96 -6.66 7.19
N LEU A 238 -7.55 -5.40 7.15
CA LEU A 238 -6.57 -4.86 8.11
C LEU A 238 -7.13 -4.84 9.53
N PRO A 239 -6.26 -5.01 10.54
CA PRO A 239 -6.66 -4.80 11.93
C PRO A 239 -7.05 -3.34 12.18
N ASN A 240 -7.92 -3.11 13.17
CA ASN A 240 -8.23 -1.74 13.57
C ASN A 240 -6.97 -1.03 14.10
N PRO A 241 -6.74 0.24 13.76
CA PRO A 241 -5.59 0.99 14.26
C PRO A 241 -5.52 1.11 15.79
N SER A 242 -6.66 0.96 16.50
CA SER A 242 -6.70 0.91 17.97
C SER A 242 -6.16 -0.39 18.57
N ASP A 243 -6.20 -1.47 17.80
CA ASP A 243 -5.84 -2.81 18.27
C ASP A 243 -4.43 -3.20 17.77
N PHE A 244 -4.00 -2.54 16.70
CA PHE A 244 -2.69 -2.75 16.07
C PHE A 244 -2.06 -1.40 15.73
N GLU A 245 -1.33 -0.83 16.67
CA GLU A 245 -0.79 0.54 16.60
C GLU A 245 0.51 0.66 15.81
N TYR A 246 0.52 0.15 14.58
CA TYR A 246 1.63 0.25 13.64
C TYR A 246 1.21 0.95 12.34
N ALA A 247 2.11 1.75 11.80
CA ALA A 247 2.06 2.13 10.40
C ALA A 247 2.59 0.95 9.56
N ILE A 248 1.84 0.55 8.55
CA ILE A 248 2.15 -0.57 7.66
C ILE A 248 2.50 0.01 6.29
N ARG A 249 3.65 -0.38 5.75
CA ARG A 249 4.05 -0.07 4.38
C ARG A 249 4.28 -1.36 3.61
N VAL A 250 3.56 -1.53 2.51
CA VAL A 250 3.76 -2.62 1.57
C VAL A 250 4.34 -2.05 0.27
N VAL A 251 5.39 -2.70 -0.25
CA VAL A 251 5.98 -2.39 -1.55
C VAL A 251 5.88 -3.64 -2.41
N SER A 252 5.27 -3.52 -3.56
CA SER A 252 5.14 -4.59 -4.56
C SER A 252 5.97 -4.24 -5.79
N GLU A 253 6.94 -5.08 -6.10
CA GLU A 253 7.78 -5.01 -7.29
C GLU A 253 7.31 -6.07 -8.28
N ILE A 254 6.88 -5.64 -9.45
CA ILE A 254 6.51 -6.55 -10.53
C ILE A 254 7.75 -6.93 -11.30
N THR A 255 8.12 -8.20 -11.25
CA THR A 255 9.31 -8.74 -11.90
C THR A 255 9.03 -9.31 -13.28
N GLU A 256 7.79 -9.80 -13.49
CA GLU A 256 7.31 -10.29 -14.78
C GLU A 256 5.80 -10.04 -14.91
N SER A 257 5.30 -9.75 -16.11
CA SER A 257 3.89 -9.51 -16.34
C SER A 257 3.39 -10.03 -17.69
N ASN A 258 2.38 -10.90 -17.61
CA ASN A 258 1.53 -11.31 -18.72
C ASN A 258 0.06 -11.32 -18.30
N GLY A 259 -0.47 -10.13 -17.98
CA GLY A 259 -1.84 -9.90 -17.54
C GLY A 259 -2.00 -9.90 -16.02
N SER A 260 -2.75 -8.91 -15.55
CA SER A 260 -3.20 -8.68 -14.17
C SER A 260 -2.14 -8.75 -13.08
N SER A 261 -1.09 -7.97 -13.24
CA SER A 261 -0.06 -7.78 -12.20
C SER A 261 -0.60 -7.14 -10.91
N SER A 262 -1.66 -6.30 -11.01
CA SER A 262 -2.33 -5.74 -9.82
C SER A 262 -2.97 -6.82 -8.93
N MET A 263 -3.55 -7.86 -9.52
CA MET A 263 -4.12 -8.98 -8.76
C MET A 263 -3.04 -9.90 -8.18
N ALA A 264 -1.91 -10.06 -8.86
CA ALA A 264 -0.73 -10.71 -8.29
C ALA A 264 -0.19 -9.91 -7.08
N THR A 265 -0.19 -8.57 -7.16
CA THR A 265 0.15 -7.68 -6.04
C THR A 265 -0.78 -7.89 -4.85
N VAL A 266 -2.09 -8.03 -5.05
CA VAL A 266 -3.05 -8.31 -3.97
C VAL A 266 -2.66 -9.59 -3.24
N CYS A 267 -2.44 -10.69 -3.97
CA CYS A 267 -2.08 -11.99 -3.40
C CYS A 267 -0.73 -11.94 -2.66
N ALA A 268 0.31 -11.40 -3.32
CA ALA A 268 1.64 -11.27 -2.75
C ALA A 268 1.66 -10.38 -1.50
N SER A 269 0.94 -9.25 -1.53
CA SER A 269 0.88 -8.31 -0.41
C SER A 269 0.12 -8.88 0.78
N SER A 270 -0.98 -9.62 0.54
CA SER A 270 -1.69 -10.36 1.59
C SER A 270 -0.74 -11.33 2.29
N LEU A 271 -0.03 -12.15 1.54
CA LEU A 271 0.94 -13.11 2.08
C LEU A 271 2.12 -12.43 2.79
N ALA A 272 2.67 -11.35 2.25
CA ALA A 272 3.78 -10.63 2.86
C ALA A 272 3.39 -10.00 4.22
N MET A 273 2.17 -9.47 4.32
CA MET A 273 1.64 -8.95 5.59
C MET A 273 1.40 -10.07 6.60
N MET A 274 0.86 -11.21 6.18
CA MET A 274 0.68 -12.39 7.01
C MET A 274 2.01 -12.96 7.49
N ASP A 275 3.05 -12.98 6.63
CA ASP A 275 4.40 -13.41 6.96
C ASP A 275 5.08 -12.46 7.97
N ALA A 276 4.78 -11.17 7.92
CA ALA A 276 5.23 -10.18 8.89
C ALA A 276 4.58 -10.33 10.29
N GLY A 277 3.53 -11.14 10.41
CA GLY A 277 2.74 -11.29 11.62
C GLY A 277 1.68 -10.19 11.82
N ILE A 278 1.34 -9.43 10.76
CA ILE A 278 0.24 -8.48 10.82
C ILE A 278 -1.07 -9.28 10.90
N PRO A 279 -1.92 -9.06 11.92
CA PRO A 279 -3.10 -9.88 12.15
C PRO A 279 -4.23 -9.51 11.18
N LEU A 280 -4.10 -9.92 9.91
CA LEU A 280 -5.17 -9.79 8.93
C LEU A 280 -6.36 -10.65 9.36
N LYS A 281 -7.57 -10.17 9.13
CA LYS A 281 -8.80 -10.95 9.41
C LYS A 281 -8.82 -12.25 8.59
N LYS A 282 -8.46 -12.16 7.31
CA LYS A 282 -8.40 -13.26 6.34
C LYS A 282 -7.42 -12.96 5.22
N PRO A 283 -6.90 -13.98 4.52
CA PRO A 283 -6.15 -13.76 3.29
C PRO A 283 -7.06 -13.20 2.18
N VAL A 284 -6.47 -12.39 1.30
CA VAL A 284 -7.15 -11.80 0.14
C VAL A 284 -6.48 -12.27 -1.13
N ALA A 285 -7.28 -12.79 -2.06
CA ALA A 285 -6.84 -13.10 -3.42
C ALA A 285 -7.52 -12.20 -4.44
N GLY A 286 -6.94 -12.13 -5.63
CA GLY A 286 -7.49 -11.36 -6.74
C GLY A 286 -7.31 -12.06 -8.08
N VAL A 287 -8.28 -11.87 -8.95
CA VAL A 287 -8.31 -12.42 -10.31
C VAL A 287 -8.80 -11.37 -11.30
N ALA A 288 -8.33 -11.44 -12.55
CA ALA A 288 -8.87 -10.64 -13.66
C ALA A 288 -9.64 -11.52 -14.63
N MET A 289 -10.86 -11.10 -14.92
CA MET A 289 -11.77 -11.71 -15.88
C MET A 289 -11.76 -10.88 -17.15
N GLY A 290 -11.96 -11.55 -18.29
CA GLY A 290 -12.14 -10.92 -19.59
C GLY A 290 -13.46 -11.28 -20.21
N LEU A 291 -13.78 -10.60 -21.29
CA LEU A 291 -14.97 -10.84 -22.09
C LEU A 291 -14.63 -10.73 -23.57
N VAL A 292 -15.16 -11.63 -24.35
CA VAL A 292 -15.31 -11.46 -25.79
C VAL A 292 -16.78 -11.57 -26.13
N LYS A 293 -17.32 -10.57 -26.81
CA LYS A 293 -18.74 -10.47 -27.14
C LYS A 293 -18.92 -10.08 -28.61
N THR A 294 -19.86 -10.72 -29.29
CA THR A 294 -20.42 -10.31 -30.57
C THR A 294 -21.92 -10.00 -30.38
N GLU A 295 -22.65 -9.74 -31.46
CA GLU A 295 -24.10 -9.55 -31.38
C GLU A 295 -24.82 -10.79 -30.86
N ASP A 296 -24.37 -12.00 -31.28
CA ASP A 296 -25.05 -13.27 -31.03
C ASP A 296 -24.43 -14.11 -29.91
N GLN A 297 -23.15 -13.89 -29.59
CA GLN A 297 -22.39 -14.77 -28.71
C GLN A 297 -21.51 -13.99 -27.77
N HIS A 298 -21.21 -14.56 -26.60
CA HIS A 298 -20.22 -14.06 -25.69
C HIS A 298 -19.52 -15.19 -24.94
N CYS A 299 -18.31 -14.94 -24.47
CA CYS A 299 -17.62 -15.81 -23.52
C CYS A 299 -16.90 -14.99 -22.48
N VAL A 300 -17.04 -15.37 -21.22
CA VAL A 300 -16.29 -14.83 -20.08
C VAL A 300 -15.06 -15.68 -19.86
N ILE A 301 -13.90 -15.02 -19.71
CA ILE A 301 -12.58 -15.66 -19.64
C ILE A 301 -12.02 -15.43 -18.24
N THR A 302 -11.59 -16.51 -17.59
CA THR A 302 -11.00 -16.48 -16.25
C THR A 302 -9.49 -16.29 -16.32
N ASP A 303 -8.92 -15.40 -15.50
CA ASP A 303 -7.48 -15.14 -15.39
C ASP A 303 -6.83 -14.85 -16.74
N ILE A 304 -7.17 -13.69 -17.31
CA ILE A 304 -6.76 -13.25 -18.64
C ILE A 304 -5.26 -13.00 -18.77
N LEU A 305 -4.73 -13.33 -19.94
CA LEU A 305 -3.40 -12.94 -20.40
C LEU A 305 -3.38 -11.48 -20.86
N GLY A 306 -2.19 -10.91 -21.02
CA GLY A 306 -2.03 -9.56 -21.54
C GLY A 306 -2.60 -9.36 -22.94
N ASP A 307 -2.43 -10.35 -23.83
CA ASP A 307 -2.98 -10.33 -25.17
C ASP A 307 -4.52 -10.40 -25.14
N GLU A 308 -5.11 -11.21 -24.25
CA GLU A 308 -6.56 -11.34 -24.06
C GLU A 308 -7.18 -10.08 -23.45
N ASP A 309 -6.48 -9.41 -22.53
CA ASP A 309 -6.88 -8.09 -22.03
C ASP A 309 -6.89 -7.06 -23.18
N HIS A 310 -5.82 -7.02 -23.97
CA HIS A 310 -5.67 -6.04 -25.03
C HIS A 310 -6.68 -6.20 -26.17
N LEU A 311 -6.99 -7.44 -26.55
CA LEU A 311 -7.88 -7.80 -27.67
C LEU A 311 -9.32 -8.09 -27.26
N GLY A 312 -9.59 -8.19 -25.95
CA GLY A 312 -10.92 -8.43 -25.39
C GLY A 312 -11.74 -7.14 -25.17
N ASP A 313 -12.97 -7.33 -24.74
CA ASP A 313 -14.00 -6.28 -24.59
C ASP A 313 -14.16 -5.77 -23.16
N MET A 314 -13.61 -6.48 -22.17
CA MET A 314 -13.72 -6.16 -20.76
C MET A 314 -12.44 -6.56 -20.03
N ASP A 315 -12.00 -5.70 -19.10
CA ASP A 315 -11.05 -5.99 -18.03
C ASP A 315 -11.78 -5.86 -16.68
N PHE A 316 -12.03 -6.98 -16.03
CA PHE A 316 -12.81 -7.04 -14.80
C PHE A 316 -12.02 -7.70 -13.69
N LYS A 317 -11.54 -6.89 -12.75
CA LYS A 317 -10.72 -7.32 -11.61
C LYS A 317 -11.57 -7.45 -10.37
N VAL A 318 -11.53 -8.61 -9.74
CA VAL A 318 -12.24 -8.90 -8.49
C VAL A 318 -11.26 -9.41 -7.46
N ALA A 319 -11.22 -8.75 -6.31
CA ALA A 319 -10.44 -9.16 -5.15
C ALA A 319 -11.35 -9.39 -3.94
N GLY A 320 -10.97 -10.34 -3.08
CA GLY A 320 -11.73 -10.63 -1.86
C GLY A 320 -11.19 -11.82 -1.09
N THR A 321 -11.87 -12.10 0.01
CA THR A 321 -11.67 -13.26 0.88
C THR A 321 -12.55 -14.42 0.42
N ASP A 322 -12.57 -15.51 1.16
CA ASP A 322 -13.52 -16.62 1.01
C ASP A 322 -14.96 -16.22 1.36
N GLU A 323 -15.16 -15.16 2.14
CA GLU A 323 -16.50 -14.68 2.53
C GLU A 323 -17.11 -13.70 1.54
N GLY A 324 -16.29 -12.92 0.80
CA GLY A 324 -16.84 -11.96 -0.13
C GLY A 324 -15.81 -11.03 -0.78
N VAL A 325 -16.33 -10.11 -1.57
CA VAL A 325 -15.57 -9.13 -2.35
C VAL A 325 -15.09 -7.99 -1.47
N THR A 326 -13.81 -7.61 -1.62
CA THR A 326 -13.21 -6.45 -0.95
C THR A 326 -12.91 -5.30 -1.90
N ALA A 327 -12.65 -5.59 -3.17
CA ALA A 327 -12.52 -4.58 -4.22
C ALA A 327 -12.94 -5.14 -5.58
N LEU A 328 -13.46 -4.24 -6.41
CA LEU A 328 -13.86 -4.56 -7.77
C LEU A 328 -13.53 -3.37 -8.67
N GLN A 329 -12.94 -3.66 -9.83
CA GLN A 329 -12.70 -2.70 -10.90
C GLN A 329 -13.13 -3.32 -12.23
N MET A 330 -13.92 -2.60 -13.02
CA MET A 330 -14.38 -3.01 -14.32
C MET A 330 -14.22 -1.87 -15.32
N ASP A 331 -13.57 -2.17 -16.43
CA ASP A 331 -13.46 -1.31 -17.60
C ASP A 331 -13.98 -2.06 -18.83
N ILE A 332 -14.89 -1.45 -19.58
CA ILE A 332 -15.51 -2.03 -20.76
C ILE A 332 -15.15 -1.21 -21.99
N LYS A 333 -14.74 -1.89 -23.06
CA LYS A 333 -14.27 -1.30 -24.33
C LYS A 333 -15.34 -1.27 -25.43
N ILE A 334 -16.52 -1.83 -25.13
CA ILE A 334 -17.69 -1.91 -26.05
C ILE A 334 -18.86 -1.10 -25.50
N ALA A 335 -19.97 -1.02 -26.25
CA ALA A 335 -21.15 -0.25 -25.89
C ALA A 335 -21.87 -0.70 -24.60
N GLY A 336 -21.31 -1.71 -23.91
CA GLY A 336 -21.72 -2.15 -22.58
C GLY A 336 -22.12 -3.62 -22.53
N ILE A 337 -22.38 -4.08 -21.31
CA ILE A 337 -22.76 -5.45 -21.00
C ILE A 337 -24.11 -5.49 -20.29
N ASN A 338 -24.81 -6.61 -20.39
CA ASN A 338 -26.05 -6.86 -19.69
C ASN A 338 -25.81 -7.54 -18.33
N GLU A 339 -26.88 -7.62 -17.53
CA GLU A 339 -26.89 -8.23 -16.20
C GLU A 339 -26.36 -9.67 -16.22
N GLN A 340 -26.77 -10.49 -17.19
CA GLN A 340 -26.38 -11.91 -17.32
C GLN A 340 -24.87 -12.10 -17.47
N ILE A 341 -24.22 -11.26 -18.28
CA ILE A 341 -22.75 -11.29 -18.47
C ILE A 341 -22.04 -10.90 -17.17
N LEU A 342 -22.55 -9.89 -16.47
CA LEU A 342 -21.97 -9.43 -15.21
C LEU A 342 -22.10 -10.50 -14.11
N GLU A 343 -23.25 -11.16 -14.03
CA GLU A 343 -23.50 -12.29 -13.12
C GLU A 343 -22.55 -13.45 -13.40
N ASP A 344 -22.40 -13.87 -14.67
CA ASP A 344 -21.48 -14.94 -15.06
C ASP A 344 -20.03 -14.58 -14.72
N ALA A 345 -19.62 -13.34 -14.98
CA ALA A 345 -18.27 -12.86 -14.65
C ALA A 345 -18.00 -12.87 -13.15
N LEU A 346 -18.94 -12.43 -12.31
CA LEU A 346 -18.83 -12.47 -10.86
C LEU A 346 -18.76 -13.91 -10.32
N ASN A 347 -19.61 -14.81 -10.81
CA ASN A 347 -19.63 -16.21 -10.39
C ASN A 347 -18.33 -16.96 -10.75
N LYS A 348 -17.81 -16.72 -11.95
CA LYS A 348 -16.51 -17.28 -12.37
C LYS A 348 -15.35 -16.66 -11.58
N ALA A 349 -15.40 -15.36 -11.31
CA ALA A 349 -14.42 -14.69 -10.45
C ALA A 349 -14.43 -15.26 -9.03
N HIS A 350 -15.59 -15.55 -8.46
CA HIS A 350 -15.72 -16.21 -7.16
C HIS A 350 -15.01 -17.57 -7.14
N THR A 351 -15.29 -18.41 -8.14
CA THR A 351 -14.68 -19.73 -8.26
C THR A 351 -13.16 -19.64 -8.40
N ALA A 352 -12.67 -18.75 -9.25
CA ALA A 352 -11.25 -18.53 -9.48
C ALA A 352 -10.54 -17.96 -8.24
N ARG A 353 -11.17 -17.01 -7.53
CA ARG A 353 -10.64 -16.43 -6.29
C ARG A 353 -10.48 -17.48 -5.20
N ASN A 354 -11.48 -18.34 -5.02
CA ASN A 354 -11.42 -19.43 -4.05
C ASN A 354 -10.31 -20.43 -4.38
N HIS A 355 -10.12 -20.78 -5.65
CA HIS A 355 -9.01 -21.61 -6.09
C HIS A 355 -7.63 -20.95 -5.75
N ILE A 356 -7.48 -19.64 -6.01
CA ILE A 356 -6.25 -18.93 -5.68
C ILE A 356 -6.02 -18.91 -4.16
N LEU A 357 -7.07 -18.67 -3.36
CA LEU A 357 -7.01 -18.75 -1.90
C LEU A 357 -6.61 -20.14 -1.40
N GLU A 358 -7.11 -21.20 -2.00
CA GLU A 358 -6.70 -22.58 -1.69
C GLU A 358 -5.20 -22.79 -1.91
N GLU A 359 -4.64 -22.29 -3.02
CA GLU A 359 -3.19 -22.36 -3.28
C GLU A 359 -2.38 -21.51 -2.28
N MET A 360 -2.85 -20.30 -1.95
CA MET A 360 -2.23 -19.46 -0.93
C MET A 360 -2.25 -20.12 0.44
N ASN A 361 -3.37 -20.72 0.83
CA ASN A 361 -3.56 -21.38 2.13
C ASN A 361 -2.68 -22.63 2.32
N LYS A 362 -2.25 -23.29 1.25
CA LYS A 362 -1.27 -24.39 1.33
C LYS A 362 0.10 -23.91 1.85
N VAL A 363 0.44 -22.63 1.63
CA VAL A 363 1.72 -22.06 2.03
C VAL A 363 1.59 -21.30 3.34
N LEU A 364 0.55 -20.47 3.48
CA LEU A 364 0.28 -19.67 4.68
C LEU A 364 -1.22 -19.41 4.80
N SER A 365 -1.91 -20.15 5.68
CA SER A 365 -3.38 -20.06 5.85
C SER A 365 -3.83 -18.96 6.80
N GLU A 366 -2.95 -18.56 7.73
CA GLU A 366 -3.22 -17.55 8.76
C GLU A 366 -1.98 -16.68 8.95
N SER A 367 -2.15 -15.46 9.45
CA SER A 367 -1.04 -14.62 9.86
C SER A 367 -0.20 -15.31 10.92
N ARG A 368 1.13 -15.14 10.87
CA ARG A 368 2.00 -15.66 11.94
C ARG A 368 1.54 -15.15 13.29
N SER A 369 1.58 -16.01 14.30
CA SER A 369 1.10 -15.71 15.66
C SER A 369 1.92 -14.63 16.36
N GLU A 370 3.16 -14.42 15.94
CA GLU A 370 4.08 -13.42 16.48
C GLU A 370 4.52 -12.48 15.37
N LEU A 371 4.74 -11.22 15.74
CA LEU A 371 5.36 -10.25 14.84
C LEU A 371 6.78 -10.71 14.46
N SER A 372 7.18 -10.40 13.24
CA SER A 372 8.54 -10.61 12.79
C SER A 372 9.55 -10.10 13.84
N PRO A 373 10.58 -10.87 14.17
CA PRO A 373 11.61 -10.45 15.13
C PRO A 373 12.39 -9.22 14.65
N LEU A 374 12.32 -8.91 13.36
CA LEU A 374 12.93 -7.73 12.75
C LEU A 374 12.04 -6.49 12.87
N ALA A 375 10.75 -6.66 13.11
CA ALA A 375 9.83 -5.55 13.30
C ALA A 375 10.09 -4.85 14.64
N PRO A 376 10.03 -3.52 14.70
CA PRO A 376 10.13 -2.80 15.95
C PRO A 376 9.00 -3.21 16.89
N GLN A 377 9.35 -3.82 18.02
CA GLN A 377 8.37 -4.16 19.05
C GLN A 377 8.21 -3.00 20.02
N ALA A 378 6.98 -2.79 20.50
CA ALA A 378 6.68 -1.76 21.48
C ALA A 378 6.70 -2.32 22.91
N ILE A 379 7.26 -1.56 23.85
CA ILE A 379 7.06 -1.75 25.29
C ILE A 379 6.36 -0.50 25.82
N GLU A 380 5.41 -0.70 26.73
CA GLU A 380 4.63 0.39 27.34
C GLU A 380 5.05 0.67 28.76
N LEU A 381 5.13 1.95 29.10
CA LEU A 381 5.36 2.44 30.44
C LEU A 381 4.36 3.56 30.74
N LYS A 382 3.77 3.52 31.94
CA LYS A 382 2.91 4.60 32.44
C LYS A 382 3.68 5.54 33.33
N ILE A 383 3.80 6.80 32.93
CA ILE A 383 4.43 7.84 33.74
C ILE A 383 3.41 8.86 34.28
N PRO A 384 3.69 9.55 35.38
CA PRO A 384 2.86 10.64 35.87
C PRO A 384 2.78 11.79 34.85
N LYS A 385 1.59 12.39 34.68
CA LYS A 385 1.38 13.47 33.69
C LYS A 385 2.30 14.68 33.91
N ASN A 386 2.59 15.04 35.15
CA ASN A 386 3.47 16.14 35.49
C ASN A 386 4.94 15.87 35.10
N LYS A 387 5.33 14.61 34.84
CA LYS A 387 6.66 14.20 34.42
C LYS A 387 6.85 14.15 32.90
N ILE A 388 5.77 14.27 32.12
CA ILE A 388 5.84 14.27 30.64
C ILE A 388 6.80 15.35 30.15
N GLY A 389 6.73 16.55 30.71
CA GLY A 389 7.60 17.66 30.34
C GLY A 389 9.09 17.41 30.61
N GLU A 390 9.43 16.64 31.64
CA GLU A 390 10.82 16.28 31.97
C GLU A 390 11.40 15.29 30.95
N VAL A 391 10.58 14.31 30.51
CA VAL A 391 10.98 13.34 29.48
C VAL A 391 11.13 14.01 28.10
N ILE A 392 10.22 14.91 27.75
CA ILE A 392 10.28 15.62 26.46
C ILE A 392 11.43 16.63 26.46
N GLY A 393 11.60 17.36 27.54
CA GLY A 393 12.58 18.43 27.66
C GLY A 393 12.23 19.69 26.87
N LYS A 394 12.99 20.77 27.07
CA LYS A 394 12.77 22.06 26.40
C LYS A 394 12.94 21.93 24.89
N GLY A 395 11.85 22.17 24.13
CA GLY A 395 11.86 22.03 22.67
C GLY A 395 12.12 20.59 22.16
N GLY A 396 11.87 19.57 23.00
CA GLY A 396 12.07 18.17 22.62
C GLY A 396 13.49 17.65 22.75
N ALA A 397 14.39 18.39 23.41
CA ALA A 397 15.82 18.05 23.47
C ALA A 397 16.08 16.70 24.17
N ASN A 398 15.39 16.42 25.30
CA ASN A 398 15.62 15.20 26.06
C ASN A 398 15.13 13.97 25.32
N ILE A 399 13.92 14.02 24.76
CA ILE A 399 13.37 12.88 24.01
C ILE A 399 14.20 12.59 22.76
N LYS A 400 14.71 13.61 22.09
CA LYS A 400 15.60 13.44 20.94
C LYS A 400 16.91 12.74 21.34
N LYS A 401 17.53 13.19 22.42
CA LYS A 401 18.75 12.58 22.97
C LYS A 401 18.51 11.13 23.38
N LEU A 402 17.39 10.85 24.07
CA LEU A 402 17.00 9.49 24.46
C LEU A 402 16.85 8.59 23.24
N THR A 403 16.13 9.04 22.21
CA THR A 403 15.92 8.30 20.96
C THR A 403 17.25 7.99 20.26
N GLU A 404 18.15 8.96 20.17
CA GLU A 404 19.47 8.77 19.54
C GLU A 404 20.37 7.81 20.35
N GLU A 405 20.43 7.96 21.68
CA GLU A 405 21.29 7.15 22.56
C GLU A 405 20.84 5.70 22.68
N THR A 406 19.54 5.45 22.58
CA THR A 406 18.97 4.10 22.78
C THR A 406 18.59 3.42 21.46
N ASN A 407 18.73 4.13 20.33
CA ASN A 407 18.33 3.65 19.00
C ASN A 407 16.86 3.19 18.97
N THR A 408 15.97 3.93 19.65
CA THR A 408 14.53 3.62 19.79
C THR A 408 13.67 4.77 19.31
N ASN A 409 12.41 4.50 18.97
CA ASN A 409 11.39 5.53 18.80
C ASN A 409 10.50 5.59 20.03
N ILE A 410 10.26 6.81 20.55
CA ILE A 410 9.52 7.02 21.81
C ILE A 410 8.28 7.87 21.51
N ASP A 411 7.11 7.33 21.84
CA ASP A 411 5.81 7.99 21.77
C ASP A 411 5.27 8.27 23.15
N ILE A 412 4.84 9.51 23.41
CA ILE A 412 4.27 9.91 24.69
C ILE A 412 2.90 10.52 24.44
N SER A 413 1.88 9.91 25.05
CA SER A 413 0.51 10.40 24.99
C SER A 413 0.22 11.39 26.14
N ASP A 414 -0.75 12.29 25.96
CA ASP A 414 -1.14 13.29 26.97
C ASP A 414 -1.66 12.66 28.29
N ASN A 415 -2.03 11.40 28.26
CA ASN A 415 -2.42 10.65 29.44
C ASN A 415 -1.24 10.08 30.24
N GLY A 416 0.00 10.22 29.75
CA GLY A 416 1.23 9.70 30.36
C GLY A 416 1.58 8.26 29.94
N LEU A 417 0.94 7.70 28.91
CA LEU A 417 1.37 6.43 28.32
C LEU A 417 2.57 6.68 27.41
N VAL A 418 3.68 6.02 27.72
CA VAL A 418 4.90 6.04 26.92
C VAL A 418 5.02 4.70 26.21
N LYS A 419 5.22 4.73 24.89
CA LYS A 419 5.50 3.57 24.06
C LYS A 419 6.89 3.69 23.48
N VAL A 420 7.71 2.68 23.73
CA VAL A 420 9.09 2.61 23.23
C VAL A 420 9.18 1.51 22.18
N TYR A 421 9.47 1.89 20.94
CA TYR A 421 9.68 0.99 19.81
C TYR A 421 11.18 0.81 19.58
N GLY A 422 11.66 -0.43 19.58
CA GLY A 422 13.06 -0.76 19.33
C GLY A 422 13.20 -2.15 18.71
N ARG A 423 14.27 -2.36 17.95
CA ARG A 423 14.52 -3.63 17.26
C ARG A 423 14.89 -4.75 18.22
N SER A 424 15.74 -4.46 19.21
CA SER A 424 16.12 -5.44 20.21
C SER A 424 15.43 -5.21 21.55
N LYS A 425 15.31 -6.27 22.35
CA LYS A 425 14.81 -6.18 23.72
C LYS A 425 15.69 -5.26 24.57
N GLU A 426 17.01 -5.36 24.37
CA GLU A 426 18.01 -4.58 25.11
C GLU A 426 17.87 -3.07 24.85
N GLU A 427 17.69 -2.67 23.58
CA GLU A 427 17.44 -1.26 23.23
C GLU A 427 16.20 -0.71 23.94
N ARG A 428 15.09 -1.47 23.92
CA ARG A 428 13.83 -1.08 24.55
C ARG A 428 13.95 -0.99 26.08
N GLU A 429 14.57 -1.98 26.72
CA GLU A 429 14.77 -1.99 28.19
C GLU A 429 15.70 -0.85 28.64
N ASN A 430 16.76 -0.56 27.88
CA ASN A 430 17.64 0.58 28.16
C ASN A 430 16.88 1.93 28.08
N ALA A 431 16.03 2.10 27.06
CA ALA A 431 15.19 3.29 26.95
C ALA A 431 14.22 3.42 28.12
N LEU A 432 13.56 2.31 28.52
CA LEU A 432 12.67 2.30 29.68
C LEU A 432 13.39 2.69 30.97
N GLN A 433 14.56 2.09 31.24
CA GLN A 433 15.34 2.40 32.43
C GLN A 433 15.71 3.88 32.49
N LYS A 434 16.11 4.48 31.36
CA LYS A 434 16.39 5.91 31.30
C LYS A 434 15.15 6.78 31.54
N ILE A 435 13.99 6.39 31.01
CA ILE A 435 12.73 7.11 31.22
C ILE A 435 12.28 6.96 32.68
N GLU A 436 12.34 5.78 33.26
CA GLU A 436 12.05 5.54 34.67
C GLU A 436 12.97 6.36 35.57
N PHE A 437 14.23 6.42 35.23
CA PHE A 437 15.20 7.26 35.98
C PHE A 437 14.83 8.74 35.93
N ILE A 438 14.46 9.29 34.77
CA ILE A 438 14.05 10.70 34.63
C ILE A 438 12.74 10.97 35.40
N THR A 439 11.82 9.99 35.41
CA THR A 439 10.48 10.16 35.99
C THR A 439 10.38 9.76 37.46
N SER A 440 11.35 9.01 37.98
CA SER A 440 11.45 8.69 39.41
C SER A 440 11.86 9.90 40.20
N ASP A 441 11.29 10.04 41.40
CA ASP A 441 11.75 11.03 42.35
C ASP A 441 13.07 10.58 42.97
N PRO A 442 14.06 11.49 43.22
CA PRO A 442 15.29 11.13 43.86
C PRO A 442 15.02 10.71 45.33
N GLU A 443 15.78 9.74 45.82
CA GLU A 443 15.67 9.27 47.18
C GLU A 443 16.05 10.39 48.18
N VAL A 444 15.18 10.61 49.17
CA VAL A 444 15.51 11.54 50.27
C VAL A 444 16.65 10.95 51.08
N GLY A 445 17.71 11.71 51.25
CA GLY A 445 18.93 11.28 51.88
C GLY A 445 20.09 10.97 50.90
N LEU A 446 19.80 10.91 49.58
CA LEU A 446 20.85 10.73 48.56
C LEU A 446 21.89 11.84 48.67
N VAL A 447 23.15 11.45 48.80
CA VAL A 447 24.33 12.34 48.78
C VAL A 447 25.05 12.13 47.45
N THR A 448 25.26 13.21 46.67
CA THR A 448 25.89 13.15 45.36
C THR A 448 26.56 14.47 45.01
N LEU A 449 27.41 14.47 43.99
CA LEU A 449 27.95 15.68 43.40
C LEU A 449 26.94 16.36 42.48
N GLY A 450 26.84 17.67 42.54
CA GLY A 450 26.02 18.47 41.64
C GLY A 450 26.79 19.72 41.17
N THR A 451 26.39 20.22 40.01
CA THR A 451 26.99 21.44 39.43
C THR A 451 26.08 22.64 39.64
N VAL A 452 26.60 23.73 40.13
CA VAL A 452 25.86 24.98 40.34
C VAL A 452 25.52 25.60 38.97
N GLU A 453 24.27 25.54 38.58
CA GLU A 453 23.81 26.08 37.29
C GLU A 453 23.51 27.58 37.33
N LYS A 454 22.91 28.03 38.44
CA LYS A 454 22.51 29.43 38.60
C LYS A 454 22.38 29.85 40.07
N ILE A 455 22.91 31.01 40.36
CA ILE A 455 22.78 31.65 41.68
C ILE A 455 21.67 32.70 41.65
N VAL A 456 20.82 32.70 42.69
CA VAL A 456 19.69 33.63 42.89
C VAL A 456 19.70 34.13 44.34
N ASP A 457 18.98 35.22 44.63
CA ASP A 457 19.01 35.87 45.98
C ASP A 457 18.62 34.94 47.14
N PHE A 458 17.83 33.89 46.87
CA PHE A 458 17.34 32.99 47.92
C PHE A 458 18.00 31.60 47.89
N GLY A 459 18.96 31.34 47.00
CA GLY A 459 19.62 30.03 46.91
C GLY A 459 20.37 29.82 45.60
N ALA A 460 20.77 28.58 45.34
CA ALA A 460 21.40 28.14 44.10
C ALA A 460 20.66 26.97 43.49
N PHE A 461 20.46 27.00 42.19
CA PHE A 461 20.00 25.85 41.41
C PHE A 461 21.20 24.98 41.07
N VAL A 462 21.11 23.72 41.41
CA VAL A 462 22.18 22.75 41.25
C VAL A 462 21.65 21.61 40.40
N SER A 463 22.34 21.28 39.30
CA SER A 463 22.09 20.09 38.49
C SER A 463 22.89 18.92 39.08
N PHE A 464 22.26 17.77 39.17
CA PHE A 464 22.85 16.55 39.70
C PHE A 464 22.29 15.32 39.02
N ASP A 465 22.92 14.17 39.18
CA ASP A 465 22.40 12.86 38.79
C ASP A 465 21.86 12.84 37.36
N ASN A 466 22.72 13.19 36.38
CA ASN A 466 22.43 13.20 34.94
C ASN A 466 21.32 14.17 34.47
N GLY A 467 21.23 15.35 35.10
CA GLY A 467 20.38 16.45 34.63
C GLY A 467 19.13 16.71 35.45
N ARG A 468 19.02 16.13 36.64
CA ARG A 468 18.02 16.56 37.63
C ARG A 468 18.43 17.92 38.19
N GLU A 469 17.46 18.79 38.44
CA GLU A 469 17.70 20.10 39.05
C GLU A 469 17.06 20.17 40.43
N GLY A 470 17.75 20.75 41.37
CA GLY A 470 17.24 21.03 42.70
C GLY A 470 17.66 22.40 43.19
N LEU A 471 16.99 22.87 44.24
CA LEU A 471 17.28 24.14 44.88
C LEU A 471 18.00 23.91 46.22
N VAL A 472 19.21 24.43 46.34
CA VAL A 472 19.88 24.64 47.62
C VAL A 472 19.47 26.02 48.12
N HIS A 473 18.56 26.07 49.13
CA HIS A 473 18.15 27.33 49.73
C HIS A 473 19.31 27.96 50.48
N ILE A 474 19.35 29.29 50.59
CA ILE A 474 20.42 30.02 51.28
C ILE A 474 20.69 29.52 52.71
N SER A 475 19.65 29.01 53.39
CA SER A 475 19.79 28.41 54.72
C SER A 475 20.45 27.05 54.74
N GLU A 476 20.56 26.39 53.57
CA GLU A 476 21.08 25.03 53.42
C GLU A 476 22.49 24.98 52.81
N ILE A 477 23.14 26.14 52.59
CA ILE A 477 24.50 26.24 52.02
C ILE A 477 25.56 25.96 53.05
N SER A 478 25.44 26.52 54.26
CA SER A 478 26.41 26.40 55.35
C SER A 478 25.74 26.40 56.72
N GLU A 479 26.39 25.80 57.72
CA GLU A 479 25.95 25.88 59.11
C GLU A 479 25.96 27.31 59.62
N GLU A 480 26.86 28.17 59.13
CA GLU A 480 26.90 29.59 59.47
C GLU A 480 25.92 30.41 58.64
N ARG A 481 25.49 31.55 59.18
CA ARG A 481 24.51 32.39 58.44
C ARG A 481 25.15 33.05 57.23
N VAL A 482 24.79 32.55 56.06
CA VAL A 482 25.21 33.09 54.75
C VAL A 482 24.53 34.44 54.52
N LYS A 483 25.33 35.47 54.25
CA LYS A 483 24.84 36.82 53.93
C LYS A 483 24.83 37.09 52.45
N ASN A 484 25.73 36.52 51.69
CA ASN A 484 25.78 36.60 50.23
C ASN A 484 26.21 35.24 49.68
N ILE A 485 25.42 34.68 48.77
CA ILE A 485 25.62 33.33 48.24
C ILE A 485 26.89 33.28 47.37
N ALA A 486 27.20 34.36 46.66
CA ALA A 486 28.39 34.45 45.80
C ALA A 486 29.73 34.34 46.55
N ASP A 487 29.72 34.47 47.91
CA ASP A 487 30.91 34.24 48.72
C ASP A 487 31.21 32.78 49.02
N TYR A 488 30.22 31.91 48.74
CA TYR A 488 30.26 30.45 49.02
C TYR A 488 30.16 29.57 47.79
N LEU A 489 29.51 30.04 46.71
CA LEU A 489 29.23 29.27 45.49
C LEU A 489 29.56 30.07 44.25
N VAL A 490 30.08 29.38 43.22
CA VAL A 490 30.34 29.94 41.90
C VAL A 490 29.55 29.15 40.84
N GLU A 491 28.95 29.83 39.88
CA GLU A 491 28.28 29.15 38.76
C GLU A 491 29.29 28.29 37.99
N GLY A 492 28.92 27.01 37.73
CA GLY A 492 29.79 26.01 37.12
C GLY A 492 30.64 25.20 38.11
N GLU A 493 30.58 25.46 39.43
CA GLU A 493 31.32 24.73 40.46
C GLU A 493 30.60 23.41 40.79
N GLU A 494 31.40 22.35 41.03
CA GLU A 494 30.89 21.08 41.56
C GLU A 494 30.84 21.12 43.08
N VAL A 495 29.67 20.83 43.64
CA VAL A 495 29.41 20.84 45.08
C VAL A 495 28.78 19.53 45.52
N GLU A 496 29.12 19.09 46.72
CA GLU A 496 28.47 17.94 47.35
C GLU A 496 27.12 18.35 47.92
N ILE A 497 26.07 17.64 47.55
CA ILE A 497 24.70 17.95 47.93
C ILE A 497 23.98 16.69 48.46
N LYS A 498 23.01 16.93 49.35
CA LYS A 498 22.11 15.91 49.89
C LYS A 498 20.66 16.26 49.57
N VAL A 499 19.91 15.31 49.08
CA VAL A 499 18.48 15.47 48.88
C VAL A 499 17.75 15.44 50.22
N ILE A 500 17.13 16.54 50.61
CA ILE A 500 16.45 16.69 51.91
C ILE A 500 14.93 16.57 51.79
N GLY A 501 14.38 16.60 50.58
CA GLY A 501 12.95 16.45 50.35
C GLY A 501 12.52 16.93 48.97
N ILE A 502 11.26 16.68 48.67
CA ILE A 502 10.60 17.14 47.45
C ILE A 502 9.35 17.92 47.84
N ASP A 503 9.12 19.07 47.25
CA ASP A 503 7.91 19.85 47.55
C ASP A 503 6.66 19.32 46.82
N ASP A 504 5.47 19.83 47.20
CA ASP A 504 4.19 19.44 46.62
C ASP A 504 4.08 19.71 45.08
N ARG A 505 5.05 20.44 44.53
CA ARG A 505 5.15 20.75 43.10
C ARG A 505 6.23 19.93 42.39
N GLY A 506 6.81 18.94 43.08
CA GLY A 506 7.83 18.05 42.52
C GLY A 506 9.24 18.67 42.48
N LYS A 507 9.51 19.85 43.13
CA LYS A 507 10.83 20.46 43.16
C LYS A 507 11.68 19.84 44.23
N VAL A 508 12.89 19.42 43.85
CA VAL A 508 13.86 18.80 44.77
C VAL A 508 14.50 19.88 45.65
N LYS A 509 14.48 19.67 46.96
CA LYS A 509 15.17 20.48 47.94
C LYS A 509 16.50 19.83 48.27
N LEU A 510 17.57 20.60 48.16
CA LEU A 510 18.92 20.15 48.39
C LEU A 510 19.52 20.88 49.58
N SER A 511 20.44 20.22 50.27
CA SER A 511 21.26 20.81 51.34
C SER A 511 22.72 20.49 51.09
N MET A 512 23.59 21.41 51.43
CA MET A 512 25.04 21.21 51.50
C MET A 512 25.51 20.99 52.95
N LYS A 513 24.56 20.96 53.90
CA LYS A 513 24.78 20.65 55.30
C LYS A 513 24.77 19.16 55.53
N ASP A 514 25.58 18.67 56.48
CA ASP A 514 25.65 17.24 56.81
C ASP A 514 25.94 16.30 55.60
N VAL A 515 26.76 16.79 54.69
CA VAL A 515 27.16 16.02 53.50
C VAL A 515 28.41 15.17 53.77
N SER A 516 29.11 15.40 54.85
CA SER A 516 30.25 14.57 55.28
C SER A 516 29.74 13.20 55.71
N SER A 517 29.82 12.28 54.76
CA SER A 517 29.57 10.84 54.93
C SER A 517 30.54 10.20 55.92
N GLU A 518 30.02 9.29 56.71
CA GLU A 518 30.80 8.24 57.31
C GLU A 518 31.58 7.40 56.29
#